data_663de0b1a4dc9ce6b26d69b60763b5ba
#
_entry.id   663de0b1a4dc9ce6b26d69b60763b5ba
#
_cell.length_a   1.000
_cell.length_b   1.000
_cell.length_c   1.000
_cell.angle_alpha   90.00
_cell.angle_beta   90.00
_cell.angle_gamma   90.00
#
_symmetry.space_group_name_H-M   'P 1'
#
loop_
_entity.id
_entity.type
_entity.pdbx_description
1 polymer ?
#
loop_
_entity_poly.entity_id
_entity_poly.type
_entity_poly.pdbx_seq_one_letter_code
_entity_poly.pdbx_strand_id
1 'polypeptide(L)'
;PARRAMVWCNVAGEKRTFTFGEMADYASRAARLFLDHGIRRGDRVMRVLKRHYQFWPAILGLHKIGAIAIPATHLLTAKDYIYRFESAGVSAIVASAEDGTPAHIEEAMASYPGLKTRFIVRGEKEGWLNFDRLAEETDPLAERLPTKVTDTMLLYFTSGTTGYPKMVCHDFSYPIAHIVTAKY
;
A
#
# COMPACT_ATOMS: atom_id res chain seq x y z
N PRO A 1 7.08 -13.82 18.28
CA PRO A 1 5.84 -13.04 18.24
C PRO A 1 5.88 -11.84 19.19
N ALA A 2 6.31 -12.00 20.45
CA ALA A 2 6.32 -10.93 21.46
C ALA A 2 7.47 -9.91 21.29
N ARG A 3 8.47 -10.17 20.45
CA ARG A 3 9.57 -9.24 20.19
C ARG A 3 9.04 -7.99 19.48
N ARG A 4 9.52 -6.81 19.90
CA ARG A 4 9.20 -5.54 19.28
C ARG A 4 9.68 -5.50 17.82
N ALA A 5 8.73 -5.19 16.92
CA ALA A 5 8.99 -5.06 15.50
C ALA A 5 9.19 -3.59 15.09
N MET A 6 8.37 -2.68 15.63
CA MET A 6 8.37 -1.28 15.24
C MET A 6 7.94 -0.37 16.39
N VAL A 7 8.53 0.81 16.43
CA VAL A 7 8.03 1.97 17.18
C VAL A 7 7.73 3.05 16.18
N TRP A 8 6.49 3.50 16.15
CA TRP A 8 6.06 4.63 15.34
C TRP A 8 5.75 5.84 16.22
N CYS A 9 6.14 7.01 15.76
CA CYS A 9 5.78 8.28 16.39
C CYS A 9 5.53 9.35 15.33
N ASN A 10 4.68 10.33 15.66
CA ASN A 10 4.40 11.48 14.83
C ASN A 10 4.85 12.80 15.48
N VAL A 11 4.71 13.90 14.75
CA VAL A 11 5.10 15.23 15.23
C VAL A 11 4.23 15.74 16.38
N ALA A 12 3.03 15.19 16.57
CA ALA A 12 2.14 15.51 17.69
C ALA A 12 2.48 14.75 18.98
N GLY A 13 3.54 13.90 18.96
CA GLY A 13 3.96 13.12 20.11
C GLY A 13 3.18 11.80 20.30
N GLU A 14 2.26 11.45 19.40
CA GLU A 14 1.61 10.14 19.42
C GLU A 14 2.65 9.06 19.16
N LYS A 15 2.64 8.01 20.00
CA LYS A 15 3.57 6.89 19.89
C LYS A 15 2.81 5.58 19.93
N ARG A 16 3.14 4.68 19.00
CA ARG A 16 2.65 3.29 18.99
C ARG A 16 3.82 2.33 18.87
N THR A 17 3.73 1.23 19.61
CA THR A 17 4.70 0.14 19.56
C THR A 17 4.00 -1.11 19.06
N PHE A 18 4.62 -1.80 18.13
CA PHE A 18 4.10 -3.06 17.57
C PHE A 18 5.12 -4.17 17.76
N THR A 19 4.65 -5.33 18.19
CA THR A 19 5.40 -6.59 18.14
C THR A 19 5.32 -7.21 16.75
N PHE A 20 6.18 -8.20 16.46
CA PHE A 20 6.06 -8.97 15.20
C PHE A 20 4.73 -9.73 15.10
N GLY A 21 4.18 -10.18 16.25
CA GLY A 21 2.87 -10.85 16.29
C GLY A 21 1.73 -9.91 15.88
N GLU A 22 1.67 -8.73 16.50
CA GLU A 22 0.65 -7.71 16.18
C GLU A 22 0.77 -7.22 14.74
N MET A 23 1.99 -7.03 14.22
CA MET A 23 2.20 -6.64 12.84
C MET A 23 1.77 -7.75 11.86
N ALA A 24 2.02 -9.02 12.19
CA ALA A 24 1.59 -10.16 11.38
C ALA A 24 0.05 -10.32 11.37
N ASP A 25 -0.60 -10.11 12.53
CA ASP A 25 -2.06 -10.11 12.65
C ASP A 25 -2.67 -8.96 11.85
N TYR A 26 -2.19 -7.74 12.01
CA TYR A 26 -2.68 -6.59 11.27
C TYR A 26 -2.49 -6.76 9.76
N ALA A 27 -1.36 -7.31 9.31
CA ALA A 27 -1.14 -7.63 7.90
C ALA A 27 -2.12 -8.70 7.39
N SER A 28 -2.51 -9.68 8.23
CA SER A 28 -3.49 -10.71 7.87
C SER A 28 -4.91 -10.15 7.79
N ARG A 29 -5.28 -9.22 8.68
CA ARG A 29 -6.54 -8.49 8.61
C ARG A 29 -6.60 -7.60 7.37
N ALA A 30 -5.53 -6.86 7.06
CA ALA A 30 -5.44 -6.06 5.85
C ALA A 30 -5.54 -6.93 4.58
N ALA A 31 -4.92 -8.11 4.58
CA ALA A 31 -5.03 -9.06 3.47
C ALA A 31 -6.48 -9.52 3.23
N ARG A 32 -7.18 -9.87 4.29
CA ARG A 32 -8.60 -10.26 4.24
C ARG A 32 -9.47 -9.10 3.79
N LEU A 33 -9.27 -7.90 4.37
CA LEU A 33 -9.97 -6.68 3.97
C LEU A 33 -9.82 -6.39 2.47
N PHE A 34 -8.64 -6.52 1.92
CA PHE A 34 -8.39 -6.33 0.49
C PHE A 34 -9.15 -7.34 -0.36
N LEU A 35 -9.16 -8.62 0.04
CA LEU A 35 -9.93 -9.66 -0.66
C LEU A 35 -11.43 -9.40 -0.63
N ASP A 36 -11.97 -9.00 0.51
CA ASP A 36 -13.40 -8.71 0.69
C ASP A 36 -13.86 -7.53 -0.17
N HIS A 37 -12.95 -6.60 -0.47
CA HIS A 37 -13.20 -5.45 -1.34
C HIS A 37 -12.70 -5.63 -2.78
N GLY A 38 -12.57 -6.88 -3.23
CA GLY A 38 -12.38 -7.22 -4.63
C GLY A 38 -10.95 -7.18 -5.13
N ILE A 39 -9.95 -6.92 -4.29
CA ILE A 39 -8.53 -6.96 -4.70
C ILE A 39 -8.06 -8.41 -4.80
N ARG A 40 -7.39 -8.76 -5.89
CA ARG A 40 -6.95 -10.10 -6.22
C ARG A 40 -5.46 -10.13 -6.55
N ARG A 41 -4.91 -11.35 -6.67
CA ARG A 41 -3.54 -11.57 -7.13
C ARG A 41 -3.28 -10.84 -8.46
N GLY A 42 -2.16 -10.13 -8.55
CA GLY A 42 -1.75 -9.37 -9.72
C GLY A 42 -2.39 -7.98 -9.84
N ASP A 43 -3.37 -7.63 -9.00
CA ASP A 43 -3.92 -6.28 -8.95
C ASP A 43 -2.86 -5.28 -8.47
N ARG A 44 -2.85 -4.09 -9.08
CA ARG A 44 -1.91 -3.02 -8.76
C ARG A 44 -2.58 -2.04 -7.80
N VAL A 45 -2.05 -1.99 -6.58
CA VAL A 45 -2.57 -1.15 -5.50
C VAL A 45 -1.55 -0.07 -5.14
N MET A 46 -1.89 1.18 -5.41
CA MET A 46 -1.05 2.31 -5.06
C MET A 46 -1.21 2.64 -3.58
N ARG A 47 -0.10 3.03 -2.93
CA ARG A 47 -0.10 3.42 -1.50
C ARG A 47 0.57 4.77 -1.33
N VAL A 48 -0.20 5.73 -0.80
CA VAL A 48 0.22 7.12 -0.57
C VAL A 48 0.07 7.41 0.92
N LEU A 49 0.97 6.85 1.72
CA LEU A 49 0.84 6.75 3.17
C LEU A 49 1.91 7.53 3.96
N LYS A 50 2.69 8.38 3.29
CA LYS A 50 3.70 9.21 3.99
C LYS A 50 4.48 8.37 5.02
N ARG A 51 4.46 8.77 6.29
CA ARG A 51 5.12 8.09 7.42
C ARG A 51 4.13 7.42 8.38
N HIS A 52 2.95 7.05 7.92
CA HIS A 52 1.96 6.36 8.75
C HIS A 52 2.33 4.88 8.93
N TYR A 53 2.09 4.34 10.13
CA TYR A 53 2.38 2.94 10.42
C TYR A 53 1.57 1.97 9.58
N GLN A 54 0.40 2.37 9.07
CA GLN A 54 -0.44 1.59 8.15
C GLN A 54 0.28 1.21 6.86
N PHE A 55 1.37 1.88 6.53
CA PHE A 55 2.21 1.52 5.39
C PHE A 55 2.63 0.04 5.43
N TRP A 56 3.01 -0.46 6.61
CA TRP A 56 3.51 -1.82 6.76
C TRP A 56 2.42 -2.89 6.69
N PRO A 57 1.32 -2.84 7.47
CA PRO A 57 0.26 -3.82 7.31
C PRO A 57 -0.39 -3.79 5.93
N ALA A 58 -0.52 -2.62 5.30
CA ALA A 58 -1.04 -2.54 3.95
C ALA A 58 -0.14 -3.26 2.92
N ILE A 59 1.18 -3.00 2.91
CA ILE A 59 2.07 -3.68 1.96
C ILE A 59 2.16 -5.18 2.22
N LEU A 60 2.29 -5.58 3.48
CA LEU A 60 2.38 -6.99 3.84
C LEU A 60 1.07 -7.72 3.55
N GLY A 61 -0.09 -7.06 3.76
CA GLY A 61 -1.40 -7.60 3.39
C GLY A 61 -1.53 -7.85 1.89
N LEU A 62 -1.10 -6.88 1.05
CA LEU A 62 -1.07 -7.06 -0.41
C LEU A 62 -0.18 -8.23 -0.83
N HIS A 63 1.00 -8.33 -0.23
CA HIS A 63 1.92 -9.45 -0.52
C HIS A 63 1.35 -10.82 -0.10
N LYS A 64 0.55 -10.89 1.00
CA LYS A 64 -0.12 -12.13 1.42
C LYS A 64 -1.13 -12.65 0.40
N ILE A 65 -1.71 -11.79 -0.42
CA ILE A 65 -2.68 -12.15 -1.46
C ILE A 65 -2.09 -12.11 -2.89
N GLY A 66 -0.79 -11.82 -3.02
CA GLY A 66 -0.11 -11.73 -4.32
C GLY A 66 -0.50 -10.52 -5.15
N ALA A 67 -1.05 -9.47 -4.53
CA ALA A 67 -1.27 -8.19 -5.18
C ALA A 67 0.04 -7.38 -5.24
N ILE A 68 0.16 -6.51 -6.25
CA ILE A 68 1.34 -5.70 -6.52
C ILE A 68 1.22 -4.36 -5.82
N ALA A 69 2.13 -4.08 -4.91
CA ALA A 69 2.16 -2.83 -4.20
C ALA A 69 2.93 -1.74 -4.97
N ILE A 70 2.36 -0.53 -5.05
CA ILE A 70 2.98 0.63 -5.71
C ILE A 70 3.15 1.75 -4.66
N PRO A 71 4.30 1.85 -4.00
CA PRO A 71 4.57 2.97 -3.11
C PRO A 71 4.67 4.29 -3.89
N ALA A 72 4.00 5.33 -3.40
CA ALA A 72 4.04 6.65 -4.00
C ALA A 72 4.15 7.74 -2.94
N THR A 73 4.73 8.88 -3.33
CA THR A 73 4.82 10.06 -2.48
C THR A 73 3.49 10.80 -2.40
N HIS A 74 3.25 11.50 -1.29
CA HIS A 74 2.11 12.40 -1.10
C HIS A 74 2.23 13.73 -1.86
N LEU A 75 3.37 13.97 -2.52
CA LEU A 75 3.63 15.21 -3.29
C LEU A 75 3.12 15.14 -4.74
N LEU A 76 2.43 14.08 -5.11
CA LEU A 76 1.88 13.92 -6.45
C LEU A 76 0.69 14.86 -6.68
N THR A 77 0.67 15.47 -7.87
CA THR A 77 -0.47 16.23 -8.38
C THR A 77 -1.46 15.30 -9.11
N ALA A 78 -2.66 15.78 -9.44
CA ALA A 78 -3.63 15.02 -10.21
C ALA A 78 -3.06 14.50 -11.54
N LYS A 79 -2.29 15.31 -12.26
CA LYS A 79 -1.60 14.91 -13.49
C LYS A 79 -0.63 13.74 -13.27
N ASP A 80 0.08 13.76 -12.15
CA ASP A 80 1.00 12.69 -11.79
C ASP A 80 0.28 11.37 -11.48
N TYR A 81 -0.90 11.46 -10.83
CA TYR A 81 -1.75 10.30 -10.57
C TYR A 81 -2.32 9.72 -11.86
N ILE A 82 -2.85 10.54 -12.77
CA ILE A 82 -3.38 10.10 -14.06
C ILE A 82 -2.34 9.26 -14.78
N TYR A 83 -1.13 9.81 -14.98
CA TYR A 83 -0.05 9.10 -15.65
C TYR A 83 0.26 7.75 -15.01
N ARG A 84 0.37 7.70 -13.69
CA ARG A 84 0.70 6.46 -12.95
C ARG A 84 -0.43 5.44 -12.98
N PHE A 85 -1.67 5.91 -12.88
CA PHE A 85 -2.84 5.06 -12.96
C PHE A 85 -2.94 4.38 -14.32
N GLU A 86 -2.80 5.13 -15.39
CA GLU A 86 -2.81 4.61 -16.75
C GLU A 86 -1.63 3.67 -17.02
N SER A 87 -0.41 4.14 -16.74
CA SER A 87 0.81 3.37 -17.02
C SER A 87 0.89 2.05 -16.28
N ALA A 88 0.46 2.02 -15.01
CA ALA A 88 0.50 0.82 -14.19
C ALA A 88 -0.83 0.04 -14.18
N GLY A 89 -1.93 0.59 -14.70
CA GLY A 89 -3.26 0.00 -14.60
C GLY A 89 -3.70 -0.16 -13.14
N VAL A 90 -3.62 0.92 -12.34
CA VAL A 90 -3.94 0.89 -10.91
C VAL A 90 -5.42 0.63 -10.70
N SER A 91 -5.77 -0.39 -9.92
CA SER A 91 -7.16 -0.77 -9.65
C SER A 91 -7.65 -0.34 -8.27
N ALA A 92 -6.74 -0.11 -7.33
CA ALA A 92 -7.09 0.34 -5.98
C ALA A 92 -6.01 1.26 -5.39
N ILE A 93 -6.39 2.02 -4.38
CA ILE A 93 -5.47 2.92 -3.68
C ILE A 93 -5.71 2.90 -2.17
N VAL A 94 -4.64 3.03 -1.39
CA VAL A 94 -4.66 3.29 0.05
C VAL A 94 -3.96 4.63 0.27
N ALA A 95 -4.69 5.63 0.76
CA ALA A 95 -4.17 6.98 0.92
C ALA A 95 -4.41 7.55 2.32
N SER A 96 -3.59 8.51 2.72
CA SER A 96 -3.81 9.30 3.93
C SER A 96 -4.88 10.37 3.68
N ALA A 97 -5.67 10.69 4.72
CA ALA A 97 -6.60 11.81 4.71
C ALA A 97 -5.90 13.18 4.72
N GLU A 98 -4.59 13.20 4.92
CA GLU A 98 -3.78 14.40 5.09
C GLU A 98 -3.27 14.98 3.75
N ASP A 99 -2.77 16.21 3.79
CA ASP A 99 -2.00 16.88 2.73
C ASP A 99 -2.72 17.05 1.37
N GLY A 100 -4.06 17.09 1.35
CA GLY A 100 -4.81 17.25 0.09
C GLY A 100 -4.74 16.04 -0.86
N THR A 101 -4.05 14.98 -0.47
CA THR A 101 -3.87 13.74 -1.27
C THR A 101 -5.18 13.20 -1.85
N PRO A 102 -6.29 13.06 -1.07
CA PRO A 102 -7.53 12.56 -1.63
C PRO A 102 -8.13 13.43 -2.75
N ALA A 103 -8.00 14.76 -2.65
CA ALA A 103 -8.53 15.67 -3.67
C ALA A 103 -7.83 15.48 -5.03
N HIS A 104 -6.50 15.38 -5.04
CA HIS A 104 -5.75 15.09 -6.27
C HIS A 104 -6.06 13.72 -6.86
N ILE A 105 -6.33 12.73 -6.01
CA ILE A 105 -6.74 11.39 -6.46
C ILE A 105 -8.12 11.45 -7.11
N GLU A 106 -9.09 12.14 -6.51
CA GLU A 106 -10.44 12.30 -7.05
C GLU A 106 -10.46 13.07 -8.36
N GLU A 107 -9.66 14.13 -8.47
CA GLU A 107 -9.47 14.84 -9.73
C GLU A 107 -8.91 13.90 -10.82
N ALA A 108 -7.93 13.08 -10.49
CA ALA A 108 -7.36 12.11 -11.42
C ALA A 108 -8.36 11.03 -11.86
N MET A 109 -9.26 10.63 -10.97
CA MET A 109 -10.30 9.63 -11.27
C MET A 109 -11.30 10.08 -12.33
N ALA A 110 -11.53 11.37 -12.49
CA ALA A 110 -12.38 11.90 -13.55
C ALA A 110 -11.90 11.49 -14.95
N SER A 111 -10.59 11.28 -15.10
CA SER A 111 -9.95 10.85 -16.35
C SER A 111 -9.60 9.35 -16.38
N TYR A 112 -9.65 8.67 -15.25
CA TYR A 112 -9.24 7.26 -15.16
C TYR A 112 -10.29 6.39 -14.42
N PRO A 113 -11.19 5.72 -15.15
CA PRO A 113 -12.25 4.89 -14.56
C PRO A 113 -11.74 3.54 -14.02
N GLY A 114 -10.46 3.22 -14.15
CA GLY A 114 -9.87 1.95 -13.70
C GLY A 114 -9.71 1.84 -12.19
N LEU A 115 -9.69 2.97 -11.45
CA LEU A 115 -9.55 2.98 -9.99
C LEU A 115 -10.90 2.67 -9.34
N LYS A 116 -11.07 1.43 -8.85
CA LYS A 116 -12.36 0.91 -8.36
C LYS A 116 -12.50 1.03 -6.84
N THR A 117 -11.41 0.83 -6.10
CA THR A 117 -11.46 0.75 -4.64
C THR A 117 -10.50 1.76 -4.00
N ARG A 118 -11.01 2.50 -3.01
CA ARG A 118 -10.26 3.55 -2.33
C ARG A 118 -10.35 3.36 -0.82
N PHE A 119 -9.20 3.20 -0.17
CA PHE A 119 -9.09 3.15 1.28
C PHE A 119 -8.45 4.43 1.79
N ILE A 120 -8.98 4.93 2.89
CA ILE A 120 -8.45 6.09 3.60
C ILE A 120 -7.91 5.68 4.97
N VAL A 121 -6.76 6.20 5.37
CA VAL A 121 -6.19 6.04 6.71
C VAL A 121 -6.17 7.37 7.44
N ARG A 122 -6.23 7.35 8.77
CA ARG A 122 -6.12 8.52 9.64
C ARG A 122 -7.21 9.57 9.43
N GLY A 123 -8.39 9.16 9.05
CA GLY A 123 -9.54 10.02 8.86
C GLY A 123 -10.69 9.35 8.14
N GLU A 124 -11.69 10.14 7.83
CA GLU A 124 -12.89 9.74 7.09
C GLU A 124 -13.02 10.60 5.84
N LYS A 125 -13.54 10.01 4.77
CA LYS A 125 -13.90 10.73 3.56
C LYS A 125 -15.05 10.00 2.86
N GLU A 126 -16.05 10.76 2.43
CA GLU A 126 -17.17 10.23 1.67
C GLU A 126 -16.70 9.50 0.40
N GLY A 127 -17.28 8.32 0.16
CA GLY A 127 -16.91 7.46 -0.96
C GLY A 127 -15.59 6.70 -0.80
N TRP A 128 -14.94 6.78 0.36
CA TRP A 128 -13.74 6.04 0.72
C TRP A 128 -14.00 5.05 1.86
N LEU A 129 -13.34 3.91 1.81
CA LEU A 129 -13.38 2.89 2.86
C LEU A 129 -12.38 3.24 3.96
N ASN A 130 -12.82 3.34 5.21
CA ASN A 130 -11.91 3.58 6.33
C ASN A 130 -11.09 2.32 6.61
N PHE A 131 -9.80 2.36 6.25
CA PHE A 131 -8.88 1.24 6.39
C PHE A 131 -8.65 0.83 7.84
N ASP A 132 -8.49 1.81 8.74
CA ASP A 132 -8.18 1.55 10.15
C ASP A 132 -9.33 0.80 10.81
N ARG A 133 -10.54 1.33 10.72
CA ARG A 133 -11.75 0.73 11.30
C ARG A 133 -12.05 -0.64 10.69
N LEU A 134 -12.05 -0.73 9.36
CA LEU A 134 -12.38 -1.99 8.69
C LEU A 134 -11.34 -3.08 8.96
N ALA A 135 -10.05 -2.74 9.08
CA ALA A 135 -9.03 -3.71 9.44
C ALA A 135 -9.19 -4.23 10.87
N GLU A 136 -9.66 -3.39 11.82
CA GLU A 136 -9.97 -3.82 13.18
C GLU A 136 -11.18 -4.75 13.24
N GLU A 137 -12.20 -4.49 12.44
CA GLU A 137 -13.45 -5.27 12.35
C GLU A 137 -13.30 -6.58 11.54
N THR A 138 -12.27 -6.69 10.70
CA THR A 138 -12.06 -7.84 9.80
C THR A 138 -11.29 -8.95 10.49
N ASP A 139 -11.73 -10.19 10.38
CA ASP A 139 -10.98 -11.36 10.85
C ASP A 139 -9.69 -11.55 10.03
N PRO A 140 -8.59 -11.98 10.68
CA PRO A 140 -7.35 -12.18 9.96
C PRO A 140 -7.44 -13.30 8.93
N LEU A 141 -6.82 -13.12 7.77
CA LEU A 141 -6.64 -14.18 6.79
C LEU A 141 -5.81 -15.31 7.39
N ALA A 142 -6.38 -16.52 7.47
CA ALA A 142 -5.74 -17.66 8.14
C ALA A 142 -4.42 -18.05 7.46
N GLU A 143 -4.41 -18.13 6.12
CA GLU A 143 -3.24 -18.50 5.34
C GLU A 143 -3.02 -17.52 4.18
N ARG A 144 -1.76 -17.24 3.86
CA ARG A 144 -1.42 -16.45 2.67
C ARG A 144 -1.81 -17.20 1.40
N LEU A 145 -2.22 -16.48 0.36
CA LEU A 145 -2.44 -17.09 -0.94
C LEU A 145 -1.10 -17.50 -1.59
N PRO A 146 -1.08 -18.58 -2.39
CA PRO A 146 0.13 -19.05 -3.05
C PRO A 146 0.70 -17.98 -4.00
N THR A 147 2.01 -17.74 -3.89
CA THR A 147 2.77 -16.88 -4.79
C THR A 147 4.03 -17.61 -5.25
N LYS A 148 4.49 -17.30 -6.46
CA LYS A 148 5.80 -17.76 -6.96
C LYS A 148 6.86 -16.71 -6.65
N VAL A 149 8.10 -17.12 -6.55
CA VAL A 149 9.24 -16.21 -6.34
C VAL A 149 9.37 -15.19 -7.47
N THR A 150 8.95 -15.56 -8.67
CA THR A 150 8.97 -14.72 -9.88
C THR A 150 7.74 -13.84 -10.06
N ASP A 151 6.75 -13.93 -9.16
CA ASP A 151 5.60 -13.01 -9.21
C ASP A 151 6.04 -11.60 -8.84
N THR A 152 5.56 -10.61 -9.58
CA THR A 152 5.81 -9.21 -9.23
C THR A 152 5.15 -8.88 -7.89
N MET A 153 5.92 -8.32 -6.96
CA MET A 153 5.43 -7.88 -5.64
C MET A 153 5.41 -6.37 -5.46
N LEU A 154 6.35 -5.68 -6.10
CA LEU A 154 6.51 -4.23 -6.01
C LEU A 154 6.67 -3.62 -7.40
N LEU A 155 6.15 -2.42 -7.57
CA LEU A 155 6.36 -1.59 -8.74
C LEU A 155 6.70 -0.18 -8.27
N TYR A 156 7.87 0.32 -8.64
CA TYR A 156 8.31 1.67 -8.32
C TYR A 156 8.30 2.56 -9.56
N PHE A 157 7.93 3.81 -9.37
CA PHE A 157 8.16 4.87 -10.33
C PHE A 157 9.45 5.61 -9.97
N THR A 158 10.44 5.56 -10.83
CA THR A 158 11.73 6.22 -10.65
C THR A 158 11.80 7.49 -11.50
N SER A 159 12.58 8.49 -11.05
CA SER A 159 12.84 9.70 -11.85
C SER A 159 13.53 9.31 -13.15
N GLY A 160 12.84 9.53 -14.27
CA GLY A 160 13.44 9.36 -15.58
C GLY A 160 14.30 10.58 -15.98
N THR A 161 15.39 10.35 -16.70
CA THR A 161 16.23 11.44 -17.24
C THR A 161 15.58 12.15 -18.43
N THR A 162 14.51 11.61 -18.99
CA THR A 162 13.88 12.04 -20.27
C THR A 162 12.40 12.36 -20.16
N GLY A 163 11.89 12.83 -19.02
CA GLY A 163 10.50 13.25 -18.86
C GLY A 163 9.70 12.43 -17.86
N TYR A 164 8.83 11.52 -18.32
CA TYR A 164 7.96 10.76 -17.41
C TYR A 164 8.70 9.71 -16.58
N PRO A 165 8.27 9.45 -15.32
CA PRO A 165 8.84 8.42 -14.48
C PRO A 165 8.79 7.03 -15.13
N LYS A 166 9.88 6.26 -15.00
CA LYS A 166 9.93 4.87 -15.47
C LYS A 166 9.44 3.92 -14.40
N MET A 167 8.78 2.82 -14.81
CA MET A 167 8.37 1.75 -13.93
C MET A 167 9.48 0.70 -13.78
N VAL A 168 9.76 0.33 -12.54
CA VAL A 168 10.69 -0.75 -12.18
C VAL A 168 9.93 -1.79 -11.36
N CYS A 169 9.91 -3.02 -11.83
CA CYS A 169 9.28 -4.15 -11.16
C CYS A 169 10.28 -4.93 -10.32
N HIS A 170 9.85 -5.37 -9.15
CA HIS A 170 10.58 -6.30 -8.29
C HIS A 170 9.69 -7.50 -7.97
N ASP A 171 10.26 -8.68 -8.00
CA ASP A 171 9.61 -9.92 -7.63
C ASP A 171 9.84 -10.30 -6.16
N PHE A 172 9.33 -11.45 -5.72
CA PHE A 172 9.48 -11.91 -4.33
C PHE A 172 10.90 -12.35 -3.95
N SER A 173 11.88 -12.33 -4.85
CA SER A 173 13.30 -12.48 -4.50
C SER A 173 13.92 -11.19 -3.95
N TYR A 174 13.33 -10.05 -4.23
CA TYR A 174 13.85 -8.72 -3.86
C TYR A 174 14.14 -8.56 -2.35
N PRO A 175 13.25 -8.92 -1.41
CA PRO A 175 13.54 -8.81 0.02
C PRO A 175 14.70 -9.71 0.45
N ILE A 176 14.88 -10.85 -0.20
CA ILE A 176 15.97 -11.80 0.09
C ILE A 176 17.31 -11.18 -0.35
N ALA A 177 17.34 -10.58 -1.55
CA ALA A 177 18.53 -9.88 -2.04
C ALA A 177 18.95 -8.71 -1.12
N HIS A 178 17.96 -8.00 -0.54
CA HIS A 178 18.23 -6.91 0.41
C HIS A 178 18.82 -7.36 1.75
N ILE A 179 18.73 -8.63 2.14
CA ILE A 179 19.38 -9.15 3.35
C ILE A 179 20.90 -8.96 3.24
N VAL A 180 21.45 -9.13 2.04
CA VAL A 180 22.90 -8.97 1.79
C VAL A 180 23.32 -7.51 2.03
N THR A 181 22.61 -6.56 1.43
CA THR A 181 22.92 -5.12 1.56
C THR A 181 22.62 -4.55 2.95
N ALA A 182 21.71 -5.16 3.71
CA ALA A 182 21.42 -4.75 5.07
C ALA A 182 22.42 -5.31 6.09
N LYS A 183 23.18 -6.34 5.73
CA LYS A 183 24.15 -6.99 6.61
C LYS A 183 25.54 -6.36 6.49
N TYR A 184 25.88 -5.77 5.36
CA TYR A 184 27.20 -5.18 5.00
C TYR A 184 27.03 -3.71 4.61
#